data_a965bb0fb8c0bdd18175f9f542e31ecd
#
_entry.id   a965bb0fb8c0bdd18175f9f542e31ecd
#
_cell.length_a   1.000
_cell.length_b   1.000
_cell.length_c   1.000
_cell.angle_alpha   90.00
_cell.angle_beta   90.00
_cell.angle_gamma   90.00
#
_symmetry.space_group_name_H-M   'P 1'
#
loop_
_entity.id
_entity.type
_entity.pdbx_description
1 polymer ?
#
loop_
_entity_poly.entity_id
_entity_poly.type
_entity_poly.pdbx_seq_one_letter_code
_entity_poly.pdbx_strand_id
1 'polypeptide(L)'
;AGVDPTHITLSTDGHGSVPRFNDKGEMVGLGVGGVAGNLTEVKRLIAEFKMPIEKAITFISSNVGSALGLPGQGVIEVGGCANACLFNDAMELTTVVSRNHVMMRNGEIVQKGTFEY
;
A
#
# COMPACT_ATOMS: atom_id res chain seq x y z
N ALA A 1 18.75 -14.79 -1.30
CA ALA A 1 18.09 -15.37 -0.24
C ALA A 1 16.97 -16.34 -0.58
N GLY A 2 16.48 -16.71 -1.69
CA GLY A 2 15.65 -17.90 -1.99
C GLY A 2 14.22 -17.94 -1.39
N VAL A 3 13.70 -16.82 -0.89
CA VAL A 3 12.30 -16.77 -0.44
C VAL A 3 11.39 -16.61 -1.66
N ASP A 4 10.33 -17.42 -1.73
CA ASP A 4 9.31 -17.28 -2.76
C ASP A 4 8.60 -15.93 -2.60
N PRO A 5 8.62 -15.06 -3.62
CA PRO A 5 7.99 -13.73 -3.54
C PRO A 5 6.49 -13.76 -3.24
N THR A 6 5.80 -14.84 -3.57
CA THR A 6 4.35 -15.00 -3.29
C THR A 6 4.03 -15.09 -1.79
N HIS A 7 5.02 -15.41 -0.97
CA HIS A 7 4.90 -15.49 0.49
C HIS A 7 5.33 -14.20 1.21
N ILE A 8 5.58 -13.13 0.47
CA ILE A 8 5.98 -11.83 1.04
C ILE A 8 4.80 -10.86 1.00
N THR A 9 4.51 -10.23 2.13
CA THR A 9 3.58 -9.12 2.25
C THR A 9 4.23 -7.93 2.93
N LEU A 10 3.75 -6.72 2.66
CA LEU A 10 4.17 -5.50 3.35
C LEU A 10 3.03 -5.00 4.24
N SER A 11 3.40 -4.50 5.42
CA SER A 11 2.49 -3.85 6.36
C SER A 11 3.12 -2.57 6.88
N THR A 12 2.30 -1.53 7.10
CA THR A 12 2.75 -0.24 7.63
C THR A 12 2.76 -0.19 9.15
N ASP A 13 2.15 -1.17 9.83
CA ASP A 13 1.83 -1.08 11.26
C ASP A 13 1.16 0.28 11.59
N GLY A 14 0.24 0.69 10.71
CA GLY A 14 -0.44 1.99 10.79
C GLY A 14 -1.09 2.19 12.16
N HIS A 15 -0.89 3.38 12.73
CA HIS A 15 -1.25 3.75 14.10
C HIS A 15 -0.48 3.00 15.22
N GLY A 16 0.44 2.11 14.87
CA GLY A 16 1.38 1.52 15.82
C GLY A 16 2.38 2.55 16.36
N SER A 17 2.94 2.27 17.53
CA SER A 17 4.00 3.11 18.13
C SER A 17 5.32 2.89 17.42
N VAL A 18 5.91 3.96 16.91
CA VAL A 18 7.21 3.93 16.22
C VAL A 18 8.26 4.62 17.09
N PRO A 19 9.30 3.92 17.57
CA PRO A 19 10.36 4.55 18.34
C PRO A 19 11.14 5.54 17.47
N ARG A 20 11.47 6.69 18.04
CA ARG A 20 12.34 7.70 17.42
C ARG A 20 13.69 7.68 18.08
N PHE A 21 14.74 7.65 17.27
CA PHE A 21 16.13 7.64 17.73
C PHE A 21 16.84 8.93 17.28
N ASN A 22 17.77 9.41 18.09
CA ASN A 22 18.69 10.48 17.70
C ASN A 22 19.89 9.92 16.90
N ASP A 23 20.77 10.80 16.46
CA ASP A 23 21.96 10.43 15.68
C ASP A 23 22.96 9.53 16.47
N LYS A 24 22.80 9.44 17.79
CA LYS A 24 23.59 8.56 18.65
C LYS A 24 22.95 7.19 18.87
N GLY A 25 21.76 6.93 18.28
CA GLY A 25 21.02 5.69 18.46
C GLY A 25 20.25 5.60 19.78
N GLU A 26 20.11 6.70 20.55
CA GLU A 26 19.33 6.73 21.78
C GLU A 26 17.86 7.02 21.47
N MET A 27 16.94 6.29 22.11
CA MET A 27 15.52 6.51 21.96
C MET A 27 15.11 7.84 22.60
N VAL A 28 14.61 8.77 21.80
CA VAL A 28 14.21 10.12 22.23
C VAL A 28 12.69 10.32 22.30
N GLY A 29 11.92 9.30 21.93
CA GLY A 29 10.47 9.38 22.02
C GLY A 29 9.75 8.33 21.17
N LEU A 30 8.43 8.42 21.14
CA LEU A 30 7.55 7.62 20.31
C LEU A 30 6.84 8.51 19.31
N GLY A 31 6.69 8.00 18.08
CA GLY A 31 5.81 8.54 17.06
C GLY A 31 4.65 7.60 16.78
N VAL A 32 3.80 7.97 15.86
CA VAL A 32 2.71 7.14 15.35
C VAL A 32 3.02 6.76 13.90
N GLY A 33 2.90 5.48 13.58
CA GLY A 33 3.10 4.95 12.22
C GLY A 33 2.03 5.48 11.26
N GLY A 34 2.47 5.94 10.08
CA GLY A 34 1.57 6.36 9.00
C GLY A 34 1.10 5.16 8.17
N VAL A 35 0.01 5.35 7.43
CA VAL A 35 -0.56 4.31 6.55
C VAL A 35 -0.02 4.34 5.11
N ALA A 36 0.69 5.39 4.73
CA ALA A 36 1.19 5.59 3.36
C ALA A 36 2.47 4.80 3.03
N GLY A 37 3.12 4.18 4.01
CA GLY A 37 4.43 3.54 3.87
C GLY A 37 4.49 2.44 2.81
N ASN A 38 3.45 1.61 2.71
CA ASN A 38 3.41 0.51 1.75
C ASN A 38 3.55 0.97 0.29
N LEU A 39 2.85 2.04 -0.10
CA LEU A 39 2.95 2.58 -1.46
C LEU A 39 4.34 3.20 -1.71
N THR A 40 4.90 3.86 -0.71
CA THR A 40 6.26 4.40 -0.77
C THR A 40 7.30 3.30 -1.00
N GLU A 41 7.21 2.18 -0.27
CA GLU A 41 8.12 1.05 -0.44
C GLU A 41 7.95 0.36 -1.80
N VAL A 42 6.72 0.18 -2.29
CA VAL A 42 6.50 -0.36 -3.64
C VAL A 42 7.16 0.52 -4.70
N LYS A 43 6.99 1.85 -4.63
CA LYS A 43 7.65 2.80 -5.55
C LYS A 43 9.17 2.69 -5.46
N ARG A 44 9.71 2.53 -4.27
CA ARG A 44 11.14 2.35 -4.02
C ARG A 44 11.67 1.04 -4.63
N LEU A 45 10.95 -0.07 -4.46
CA LEU A 45 11.30 -1.36 -5.08
C LEU A 45 11.40 -1.25 -6.60
N ILE A 46 10.49 -0.50 -7.24
CA ILE A 46 10.49 -0.28 -8.68
C ILE A 46 11.65 0.65 -9.08
N ALA A 47 11.82 1.79 -8.41
CA ALA A 47 12.77 2.83 -8.82
C ALA A 47 14.22 2.46 -8.53
N GLU A 48 14.52 1.98 -7.31
CA GLU A 48 15.88 1.70 -6.85
C GLU A 48 16.32 0.28 -7.17
N PHE A 49 15.47 -0.71 -6.93
CA PHE A 49 15.81 -2.12 -7.11
C PHE A 49 15.40 -2.70 -8.48
N LYS A 50 14.81 -1.85 -9.35
CA LYS A 50 14.38 -2.24 -10.70
C LYS A 50 13.46 -3.46 -10.73
N MET A 51 12.67 -3.62 -9.67
CA MET A 51 11.69 -4.70 -9.61
C MET A 51 10.57 -4.43 -10.60
N PRO A 52 10.14 -5.41 -11.42
CA PRO A 52 8.96 -5.25 -12.27
C PRO A 52 7.73 -4.87 -11.44
N ILE A 53 6.92 -3.91 -11.95
CA ILE A 53 5.75 -3.40 -11.23
C ILE A 53 4.76 -4.53 -10.90
N GLU A 54 4.57 -5.46 -11.82
CA GLU A 54 3.68 -6.61 -11.66
C GLU A 54 4.07 -7.48 -10.45
N LYS A 55 5.36 -7.51 -10.12
CA LYS A 55 5.88 -8.22 -8.95
C LYS A 55 5.80 -7.36 -7.70
N ALA A 56 6.23 -6.12 -7.76
CA ALA A 56 6.26 -5.22 -6.61
C ALA A 56 4.86 -4.99 -6.01
N ILE A 57 3.84 -4.85 -6.86
CA ILE A 57 2.47 -4.58 -6.43
C ILE A 57 1.84 -5.78 -5.72
N THR A 58 2.26 -7.02 -6.00
CA THR A 58 1.69 -8.20 -5.35
C THR A 58 1.90 -8.19 -3.84
N PHE A 59 2.98 -7.57 -3.35
CA PHE A 59 3.30 -7.52 -1.91
C PHE A 59 2.29 -6.74 -1.08
N ILE A 60 1.49 -5.87 -1.70
CA ILE A 60 0.43 -5.09 -1.06
C ILE A 60 -0.96 -5.38 -1.63
N SER A 61 -1.10 -6.36 -2.52
CA SER A 61 -2.37 -6.72 -3.15
C SER A 61 -2.65 -8.22 -3.12
N SER A 62 -2.33 -8.97 -4.17
CA SER A 62 -2.71 -10.39 -4.29
C SER A 62 -2.09 -11.29 -3.23
N ASN A 63 -0.84 -11.05 -2.81
CA ASN A 63 -0.23 -11.83 -1.73
C ASN A 63 -0.97 -11.62 -0.40
N VAL A 64 -1.40 -10.38 -0.12
CA VAL A 64 -2.18 -10.05 1.08
C VAL A 64 -3.55 -10.71 1.02
N GLY A 65 -4.25 -10.60 -0.12
CA GLY A 65 -5.55 -11.27 -0.32
C GLY A 65 -5.47 -12.77 -0.11
N SER A 66 -4.43 -13.41 -0.64
CA SER A 66 -4.17 -14.84 -0.47
C SER A 66 -3.82 -15.20 0.97
N ALA A 67 -2.88 -14.48 1.59
CA ALA A 67 -2.42 -14.76 2.96
C ALA A 67 -3.54 -14.62 4.00
N LEU A 68 -4.46 -13.67 3.79
CA LEU A 68 -5.60 -13.43 4.68
C LEU A 68 -6.87 -14.20 4.29
N GLY A 69 -6.83 -14.97 3.21
CA GLY A 69 -7.99 -15.74 2.74
C GLY A 69 -9.17 -14.86 2.32
N LEU A 70 -8.90 -13.73 1.66
CA LEU A 70 -9.92 -12.75 1.22
C LEU A 70 -10.28 -12.99 -0.25
N PRO A 71 -11.35 -13.71 -0.58
CA PRO A 71 -11.71 -14.01 -1.96
C PRO A 71 -12.06 -12.74 -2.72
N GLY A 72 -11.59 -12.63 -3.98
CA GLY A 72 -11.84 -11.47 -4.87
C GLY A 72 -11.18 -10.17 -4.42
N GLN A 73 -10.26 -10.21 -3.46
CA GLN A 73 -9.49 -9.06 -3.00
C GLN A 73 -8.06 -9.12 -3.54
N GLY A 74 -7.48 -7.96 -3.83
CA GLY A 74 -6.10 -7.83 -4.28
C GLY A 74 -5.85 -8.27 -5.72
N VAL A 75 -6.90 -8.59 -6.47
CA VAL A 75 -6.88 -8.96 -7.89
C VAL A 75 -7.99 -8.23 -8.64
N ILE A 76 -7.81 -8.04 -9.95
CA ILE A 76 -8.86 -7.52 -10.84
C ILE A 76 -9.37 -8.68 -11.67
N GLU A 77 -10.59 -9.11 -11.38
CA GLU A 77 -11.25 -10.23 -12.06
C GLU A 77 -12.75 -9.98 -12.20
N VAL A 78 -13.38 -10.64 -13.17
CA VAL A 78 -14.84 -10.57 -13.37
C VAL A 78 -15.53 -11.23 -12.20
N GLY A 79 -16.44 -10.51 -11.55
CA GLY A 79 -17.15 -10.98 -10.34
C GLY A 79 -16.40 -10.73 -9.03
N GLY A 80 -15.19 -10.19 -9.09
CA GLY A 80 -14.42 -9.79 -7.92
C GLY A 80 -14.84 -8.44 -7.34
N CYS A 81 -14.19 -8.02 -6.26
CA CYS A 81 -14.42 -6.71 -5.65
C CYS A 81 -13.85 -5.61 -6.55
N ALA A 82 -14.65 -4.55 -6.79
CA ALA A 82 -14.18 -3.39 -7.53
C ALA A 82 -13.33 -2.48 -6.61
N ASN A 83 -12.11 -2.93 -6.35
CA ASN A 83 -11.08 -2.20 -5.63
C ASN A 83 -9.90 -1.99 -6.57
N ALA A 84 -9.60 -0.75 -6.93
CA ALA A 84 -8.54 -0.45 -7.89
C ALA A 84 -7.89 0.91 -7.59
N CYS A 85 -6.60 0.98 -7.87
CA CYS A 85 -5.84 2.21 -7.88
C CYS A 85 -5.28 2.45 -9.28
N LEU A 86 -5.43 3.67 -9.79
CA LEU A 86 -4.87 4.09 -11.07
C LEU A 86 -3.71 5.06 -10.79
N PHE A 87 -2.64 4.87 -11.54
CA PHE A 87 -1.44 5.69 -11.47
C PHE A 87 -1.16 6.30 -12.85
N ASN A 88 -0.56 7.48 -12.87
CA ASN A 88 0.01 8.05 -14.09
C ASN A 88 1.41 7.47 -14.38
N ASP A 89 2.03 7.89 -15.49
CA ASP A 89 3.38 7.43 -15.89
C ASP A 89 4.47 7.81 -14.87
N ALA A 90 4.24 8.82 -14.05
CA ALA A 90 5.13 9.22 -12.96
C ALA A 90 4.89 8.41 -11.65
N MET A 91 4.04 7.38 -11.69
CA MET A 91 3.64 6.58 -10.52
C MET A 91 2.96 7.41 -9.43
N GLU A 92 2.28 8.49 -9.80
CA GLU A 92 1.41 9.23 -8.89
C GLU A 92 0.01 8.63 -8.90
N LEU A 93 -0.57 8.47 -7.72
CA LEU A 93 -1.93 7.95 -7.55
C LEU A 93 -2.93 8.99 -8.02
N THR A 94 -3.71 8.65 -9.04
CA THR A 94 -4.69 9.58 -9.64
C THR A 94 -6.13 9.23 -9.30
N THR A 95 -6.44 7.94 -9.17
CA THR A 95 -7.81 7.49 -8.91
C THR A 95 -7.79 6.30 -7.94
N VAL A 96 -8.69 6.31 -6.99
CA VAL A 96 -8.93 5.20 -6.07
C VAL A 96 -10.41 4.82 -6.15
N VAL A 97 -10.66 3.56 -6.43
CA VAL A 97 -11.99 2.95 -6.35
C VAL A 97 -12.00 1.93 -5.23
N SER A 98 -12.95 2.00 -4.35
CA SER A 98 -13.16 1.05 -3.27
C SER A 98 -14.62 0.64 -3.20
N ARG A 99 -14.89 -0.67 -3.32
CA ARG A 99 -16.24 -1.25 -3.27
C ARG A 99 -17.24 -0.53 -4.18
N ASN A 100 -16.87 -0.31 -5.45
CA ASN A 100 -17.62 0.44 -6.46
C ASN A 100 -17.76 1.96 -6.22
N HIS A 101 -17.16 2.52 -5.18
CA HIS A 101 -17.17 3.95 -4.93
C HIS A 101 -15.85 4.59 -5.32
N VAL A 102 -15.92 5.72 -6.02
CA VAL A 102 -14.74 6.53 -6.33
C VAL A 102 -14.40 7.35 -5.08
N MET A 103 -13.27 7.05 -4.46
CA MET A 103 -12.78 7.72 -3.25
C MET A 103 -11.85 8.89 -3.59
N MET A 104 -11.08 8.75 -4.68
CA MET A 104 -10.18 9.77 -5.21
C MET A 104 -10.33 9.84 -6.72
N ARG A 105 -10.31 11.05 -7.28
CA ARG A 105 -10.33 11.30 -8.73
C ARG A 105 -9.40 12.44 -9.08
N ASN A 106 -8.56 12.25 -10.12
CA ASN A 106 -7.56 13.23 -10.57
C ASN A 106 -6.65 13.74 -9.44
N GLY A 107 -6.28 12.88 -8.50
CA GLY A 107 -5.45 13.24 -7.36
C GLY A 107 -6.19 13.92 -6.19
N GLU A 108 -7.48 14.18 -6.32
CA GLU A 108 -8.31 14.81 -5.29
C GLU A 108 -9.21 13.79 -4.60
N ILE A 109 -9.28 13.88 -3.26
CA ILE A 109 -10.19 13.05 -2.45
C ILE A 109 -11.61 13.55 -2.67
N VAL A 110 -12.49 12.71 -3.21
CA VAL A 110 -13.91 13.03 -3.49
C VAL A 110 -14.86 12.47 -2.44
N GLN A 111 -14.43 11.48 -1.68
CA GLN A 111 -15.19 10.94 -0.57
C GLN A 111 -14.28 10.78 0.65
N LYS A 112 -14.64 11.41 1.75
CA LYS A 112 -13.91 11.35 3.02
C LYS A 112 -14.58 10.37 3.98
N GLY A 113 -13.79 9.77 4.85
CA GLY A 113 -14.26 8.99 5.99
C GLY A 113 -14.81 9.89 7.11
N THR A 114 -15.44 9.27 8.11
CA THR A 114 -16.13 9.98 9.22
C THR A 114 -15.19 10.91 10.01
N PHE A 115 -13.90 10.60 10.06
CA PHE A 115 -12.90 11.34 10.84
C PHE A 115 -11.86 12.07 9.97
N GLU A 116 -12.10 12.19 8.67
CA GLU A 116 -11.23 12.92 7.74
C GLU A 116 -11.79 14.32 7.48
N TYR A 117 -11.04 15.34 7.85
CA TYR A 117 -11.43 16.76 7.73
C TYR A 117 -10.78 17.44 6.54
#